data_e80a57f1f32d712b17fcceb6d96cd5a7
#
_entry.id   e80a57f1f32d712b17fcceb6d96cd5a7
#
_cell.length_a   1.000
_cell.length_b   1.000
_cell.length_c   1.000
_cell.angle_alpha   90.00
_cell.angle_beta   90.00
_cell.angle_gamma   90.00
#
_symmetry.space_group_name_H-M   'P 1'
#
loop_
_entity.id
_entity.type
_entity.pdbx_description
1 polymer ?
#
loop_
_entity_poly.entity_id
_entity_poly.type
_entity_poly.pdbx_seq_one_letter_code
_entity_poly.pdbx_strand_id
1 'polypeptide(L)'
;CDCVFGWDIDDQLYDAGSYTGWHSGFPDTGYRLLVESERWLAEEECPYFIAEFVERDGTDHPLCPRTRLRRVLEGLAEQGLSVRAGFEYEFFVFDETPHSIRDNGYRNLSPITPGNFGYSVLRTSALGNEFTEFMNYCANIDCELEGLHCETGPGVWEAALASKSGLEAADRASLFKTFAKGYFQRRHMLATFMAKWSMDYPGQSGHLHLSLSDAEGQNIFYDGAEPAGMSVKMRHAVAGLQRYLPEFLALLAPTVNSYTRLVKGAWAPTAATWGIENRTAAIRVIPGDQYSQRIEVRVGGADANPYLVQAAALAAMDIGMRKQLLPDEPVLGNAYEAEDDLSPEFHFASDLMSSARRFAASSAAKEQFGETFVAHFAMTREWEAREYHRTINSWQLERYFEIV
;
A
#
# COMPACT_ATOMS: atom_id res chain seq x y z
N CYS A 1 -22.74 -14.35 1.88
CA CYS A 1 -21.62 -14.01 1.02
C CYS A 1 -20.58 -15.13 1.07
N ASP A 2 -20.09 -15.56 -0.09
CA ASP A 2 -19.04 -16.58 -0.18
C ASP A 2 -17.78 -16.14 0.58
N CYS A 3 -17.13 -17.08 1.24
CA CYS A 3 -15.92 -16.77 1.98
C CYS A 3 -14.70 -16.75 1.05
N VAL A 4 -14.31 -15.56 0.62
CA VAL A 4 -13.18 -15.33 -0.30
C VAL A 4 -11.79 -15.48 0.34
N PHE A 5 -11.71 -15.89 1.60
CA PHE A 5 -10.43 -16.01 2.31
C PHE A 5 -9.81 -17.42 2.21
N GLY A 6 -10.49 -18.38 1.55
CA GLY A 6 -10.08 -19.77 1.47
C GLY A 6 -9.27 -20.15 0.22
N TRP A 7 -9.08 -19.23 -0.74
CA TRP A 7 -8.38 -19.47 -2.01
C TRP A 7 -7.62 -18.24 -2.50
N ASP A 8 -6.70 -18.48 -3.42
CA ASP A 8 -5.88 -17.44 -4.04
C ASP A 8 -6.57 -16.78 -5.26
N ILE A 9 -5.84 -15.91 -5.98
CA ILE A 9 -6.39 -15.16 -7.12
C ILE A 9 -6.67 -16.02 -8.36
N ASP A 10 -6.18 -17.26 -8.41
CA ASP A 10 -6.41 -18.23 -9.47
C ASP A 10 -7.40 -19.33 -9.03
N ASP A 11 -8.20 -19.04 -7.98
CA ASP A 11 -9.18 -19.95 -7.38
C ASP A 11 -8.57 -21.27 -6.86
N GLN A 12 -7.26 -21.25 -6.51
CA GLN A 12 -6.60 -22.39 -5.89
C GLN A 12 -6.79 -22.33 -4.37
N LEU A 13 -7.24 -23.46 -3.82
CA LEU A 13 -7.51 -23.58 -2.38
C LEU A 13 -6.21 -23.55 -1.59
N TYR A 14 -6.17 -22.72 -0.56
CA TYR A 14 -5.03 -22.69 0.35
C TYR A 14 -4.85 -24.01 1.12
N ASP A 15 -3.63 -24.27 1.58
CA ASP A 15 -3.30 -25.41 2.45
C ASP A 15 -4.14 -25.46 3.72
N ALA A 16 -4.14 -26.60 4.39
CA ALA A 16 -4.67 -26.76 5.74
C ALA A 16 -3.96 -25.77 6.69
N GLY A 17 -4.74 -24.95 7.38
CA GLY A 17 -4.22 -23.87 8.24
C GLY A 17 -4.76 -22.49 7.86
N SER A 18 -5.43 -22.37 6.70
CA SER A 18 -6.28 -21.22 6.39
C SER A 18 -7.44 -21.12 7.39
N TYR A 19 -7.98 -19.92 7.56
CA TYR A 19 -9.16 -19.72 8.44
C TYR A 19 -10.38 -20.52 7.95
N THR A 20 -10.56 -20.57 6.63
CA THR A 20 -11.55 -21.40 5.96
C THR A 20 -10.88 -22.34 4.96
N GLY A 21 -11.47 -23.51 4.70
CA GLY A 21 -10.93 -24.52 3.80
C GLY A 21 -11.74 -25.80 3.85
N TRP A 22 -11.18 -26.90 3.36
CA TRP A 22 -11.80 -28.22 3.40
C TRP A 22 -12.24 -28.64 4.81
N HIS A 23 -11.47 -28.29 5.84
CA HIS A 23 -11.77 -28.58 7.24
C HIS A 23 -13.02 -27.87 7.78
N SER A 24 -13.39 -26.72 7.19
CA SER A 24 -14.58 -25.96 7.60
C SER A 24 -15.76 -26.12 6.64
N GLY A 25 -15.57 -26.77 5.48
CA GLY A 25 -16.58 -26.91 4.44
C GLY A 25 -16.94 -25.59 3.74
N PHE A 26 -16.05 -24.59 3.75
CA PHE A 26 -16.20 -23.28 3.10
C PHE A 26 -17.54 -22.58 3.42
N PRO A 27 -17.88 -22.35 4.70
CA PRO A 27 -19.14 -21.72 5.05
C PRO A 27 -19.15 -20.27 4.56
N ASP A 28 -20.34 -19.80 4.16
CA ASP A 28 -20.57 -18.39 3.90
C ASP A 28 -20.27 -17.54 5.16
N THR A 29 -19.70 -16.38 4.92
CA THR A 29 -19.45 -15.37 5.96
C THR A 29 -20.49 -14.26 5.88
N GLY A 30 -20.99 -13.81 7.02
CA GLY A 30 -21.85 -12.64 7.13
C GLY A 30 -21.13 -11.35 6.73
N TYR A 31 -21.88 -10.34 6.34
CA TYR A 31 -21.34 -9.00 6.14
C TYR A 31 -22.30 -7.94 6.69
N ARG A 32 -21.74 -6.81 7.09
CA ARG A 32 -22.48 -5.62 7.50
C ARG A 32 -22.31 -4.55 6.43
N LEU A 33 -23.42 -4.14 5.82
CA LEU A 33 -23.43 -3.04 4.88
C LEU A 33 -23.29 -1.71 5.63
N LEU A 34 -22.39 -0.87 5.18
CA LEU A 34 -22.14 0.47 5.74
C LEU A 34 -22.99 1.48 4.96
N VAL A 35 -24.18 1.75 5.45
CA VAL A 35 -25.17 2.62 4.74
C VAL A 35 -24.62 4.03 4.55
N GLU A 36 -23.84 4.53 5.51
CA GLU A 36 -23.19 5.83 5.46
C GLU A 36 -22.10 5.96 4.37
N SER A 37 -21.69 4.84 3.78
CA SER A 37 -20.74 4.80 2.67
C SER A 37 -21.39 4.86 1.30
N GLU A 38 -22.69 5.13 1.21
CA GLU A 38 -23.41 5.23 -0.06
C GLU A 38 -22.76 6.19 -1.04
N ARG A 39 -22.57 5.69 -2.27
CA ARG A 39 -22.08 6.45 -3.42
C ARG A 39 -22.88 6.07 -4.65
N TRP A 40 -23.12 7.03 -5.53
CA TRP A 40 -23.73 6.78 -6.83
C TRP A 40 -22.62 6.58 -7.88
N LEU A 41 -22.57 5.40 -8.44
CA LEU A 41 -21.66 5.10 -9.56
C LEU A 41 -22.37 5.50 -10.86
N ALA A 42 -21.99 6.63 -11.43
CA ALA A 42 -22.68 7.21 -12.57
C ALA A 42 -22.57 6.39 -13.85
N GLU A 43 -21.42 5.75 -14.10
CA GLU A 43 -21.21 4.92 -15.30
C GLU A 43 -21.87 3.53 -15.19
N GLU A 44 -22.10 3.03 -13.98
CA GLU A 44 -22.79 1.77 -13.67
C GLU A 44 -24.30 1.98 -13.40
N GLU A 45 -24.73 3.23 -13.25
CA GLU A 45 -26.11 3.62 -12.94
C GLU A 45 -26.69 2.91 -11.69
N CYS A 46 -25.84 2.73 -10.65
CA CYS A 46 -26.25 2.04 -9.43
C CYS A 46 -25.65 2.65 -8.16
N PRO A 47 -26.32 2.46 -6.99
CA PRO A 47 -25.73 2.78 -5.70
C PRO A 47 -24.63 1.76 -5.34
N TYR A 48 -23.57 2.24 -4.72
CA TYR A 48 -22.46 1.43 -4.21
C TYR A 48 -22.30 1.66 -2.71
N PHE A 49 -22.03 0.59 -1.98
CA PHE A 49 -21.79 0.61 -0.53
C PHE A 49 -20.53 -0.21 -0.19
N ILE A 50 -19.80 0.22 0.80
CA ILE A 50 -18.74 -0.57 1.41
C ILE A 50 -19.39 -1.53 2.41
N ALA A 51 -18.83 -2.72 2.56
CA ALA A 51 -19.22 -3.70 3.56
C ALA A 51 -18.03 -4.22 4.35
N GLU A 52 -18.26 -4.61 5.60
CA GLU A 52 -17.31 -5.33 6.44
C GLU A 52 -17.78 -6.76 6.65
N PHE A 53 -16.88 -7.72 6.58
CA PHE A 53 -17.19 -9.08 7.01
C PHE A 53 -17.40 -9.15 8.52
N VAL A 54 -18.37 -9.95 8.93
CA VAL A 54 -18.71 -10.19 10.34
C VAL A 54 -18.87 -11.68 10.60
N GLU A 55 -18.62 -12.10 11.83
CA GLU A 55 -18.93 -13.44 12.31
C GLU A 55 -20.44 -13.67 12.40
N ARG A 56 -20.86 -14.93 12.57
CA ARG A 56 -22.30 -15.30 12.67
C ARG A 56 -23.04 -14.64 13.82
N ASP A 57 -22.32 -14.29 14.88
CA ASP A 57 -22.86 -13.56 16.04
C ASP A 57 -22.86 -12.03 15.87
N GLY A 58 -22.41 -11.54 14.73
CA GLY A 58 -22.31 -10.11 14.39
C GLY A 58 -21.03 -9.43 14.90
N THR A 59 -20.12 -10.16 15.55
CA THR A 59 -18.81 -9.64 15.92
C THR A 59 -17.91 -9.46 14.68
N ASP A 60 -16.82 -8.72 14.85
CA ASP A 60 -15.88 -8.43 13.77
C ASP A 60 -15.20 -9.69 13.27
N HIS A 61 -15.22 -9.91 11.95
CA HIS A 61 -14.48 -10.99 11.33
C HIS A 61 -12.97 -10.76 11.45
N PRO A 62 -12.18 -11.74 11.93
CA PRO A 62 -10.76 -11.53 12.24
C PRO A 62 -9.90 -11.24 11.00
N LEU A 63 -10.33 -11.60 9.80
CA LEU A 63 -9.56 -11.42 8.58
C LEU A 63 -9.95 -10.17 7.76
N CYS A 64 -11.02 -9.46 8.14
CA CYS A 64 -11.47 -8.29 7.38
C CYS A 64 -10.42 -7.16 7.44
N PRO A 65 -9.81 -6.74 6.30
CA PRO A 65 -8.75 -5.72 6.31
C PRO A 65 -9.23 -4.37 6.85
N ARG A 66 -10.45 -3.95 6.46
CA ARG A 66 -11.04 -2.69 6.93
C ARG A 66 -11.23 -2.70 8.45
N THR A 67 -11.68 -3.82 8.99
CA THR A 67 -11.82 -4.02 10.44
C THR A 67 -10.46 -3.96 11.17
N ARG A 68 -9.38 -4.49 10.56
CA ARG A 68 -8.03 -4.38 11.16
C ARG A 68 -7.61 -2.92 11.29
N LEU A 69 -7.80 -2.10 10.26
CA LEU A 69 -7.53 -0.66 10.33
C LEU A 69 -8.41 0.02 11.37
N ARG A 70 -9.71 -0.26 11.37
CA ARG A 70 -10.65 0.33 12.34
C ARG A 70 -10.23 0.08 13.77
N ARG A 71 -9.76 -1.14 14.10
CA ARG A 71 -9.27 -1.47 15.45
C ARG A 71 -8.03 -0.67 15.85
N VAL A 72 -7.08 -0.46 14.92
CA VAL A 72 -5.91 0.38 15.18
C VAL A 72 -6.33 1.84 15.42
N LEU A 73 -7.28 2.34 14.63
CA LEU A 73 -7.82 3.70 14.80
C LEU A 73 -8.58 3.87 16.12
N GLU A 74 -9.37 2.88 16.53
CA GLU A 74 -10.06 2.84 17.85
C GLU A 74 -9.03 2.94 18.99
N GLY A 75 -7.92 2.18 18.93
CA GLY A 75 -6.86 2.25 19.94
C GLY A 75 -6.15 3.61 20.01
N LEU A 76 -6.02 4.31 18.89
CA LEU A 76 -5.52 5.70 18.87
C LEU A 76 -6.57 6.68 19.43
N ALA A 77 -7.84 6.48 19.10
CA ALA A 77 -8.93 7.33 19.59
C ALA A 77 -9.11 7.20 21.12
N GLU A 78 -8.90 6.04 21.72
CA GLU A 78 -8.87 5.84 23.18
C GLU A 78 -7.77 6.66 23.86
N GLN A 79 -6.70 7.03 23.12
CA GLN A 79 -5.63 7.91 23.58
C GLN A 79 -5.92 9.39 23.27
N GLY A 80 -7.13 9.72 22.79
CA GLY A 80 -7.52 11.06 22.39
C GLY A 80 -6.89 11.53 21.07
N LEU A 81 -6.46 10.61 20.23
CA LEU A 81 -5.79 10.92 18.96
C LEU A 81 -6.72 10.66 17.76
N SER A 82 -6.70 11.58 16.81
CA SER A 82 -7.34 11.44 15.50
C SER A 82 -6.30 11.37 14.39
N VAL A 83 -6.63 10.67 13.31
CA VAL A 83 -5.72 10.41 12.19
C VAL A 83 -6.22 11.13 10.94
N ARG A 84 -5.31 11.81 10.24
CA ARG A 84 -5.49 12.25 8.85
C ARG A 84 -4.51 11.52 7.97
N ALA A 85 -5.00 10.95 6.86
CA ALA A 85 -4.20 10.16 5.92
C ALA A 85 -4.47 10.59 4.47
N GLY A 86 -3.46 10.47 3.63
CA GLY A 86 -3.54 10.67 2.19
C GLY A 86 -2.68 9.63 1.48
N PHE A 87 -3.19 9.06 0.39
CA PHE A 87 -2.46 8.10 -0.43
C PHE A 87 -2.03 8.75 -1.74
N GLU A 88 -0.85 8.39 -2.19
CA GLU A 88 -0.34 8.67 -3.54
C GLU A 88 -0.12 7.34 -4.25
N TYR A 89 -0.70 7.17 -5.45
CA TYR A 89 -0.53 5.96 -6.24
C TYR A 89 0.07 6.26 -7.59
N GLU A 90 1.19 5.60 -7.87
CA GLU A 90 1.71 5.46 -9.23
C GLU A 90 1.04 4.26 -9.91
N PHE A 91 0.71 4.40 -11.18
CA PHE A 91 0.14 3.31 -11.99
C PHE A 91 0.43 3.53 -13.46
N PHE A 92 0.68 2.43 -14.18
CA PHE A 92 0.89 2.48 -15.62
C PHE A 92 -0.43 2.30 -16.37
N VAL A 93 -0.58 3.06 -17.46
CA VAL A 93 -1.72 2.94 -18.37
C VAL A 93 -1.20 2.54 -19.75
N PHE A 94 -1.84 1.53 -20.33
CA PHE A 94 -1.51 0.97 -21.62
C PHE A 94 -2.67 1.13 -22.61
N ASP A 95 -2.34 1.38 -23.86
CA ASP A 95 -3.25 1.27 -25.02
C ASP A 95 -3.42 -0.22 -25.37
N GLU A 96 -4.01 -0.95 -24.43
CA GLU A 96 -4.18 -2.41 -24.47
C GLU A 96 -5.51 -2.80 -23.82
N THR A 97 -6.00 -3.96 -24.18
CA THR A 97 -7.17 -4.57 -23.55
C THR A 97 -6.79 -5.83 -22.77
N PRO A 98 -7.64 -6.38 -21.88
CA PRO A 98 -7.41 -7.68 -21.25
C PRO A 98 -7.22 -8.84 -22.23
N HIS A 99 -7.73 -8.71 -23.48
CA HIS A 99 -7.51 -9.70 -24.53
C HIS A 99 -6.14 -9.51 -25.20
N SER A 100 -5.83 -8.29 -25.65
CA SER A 100 -4.57 -8.03 -26.37
C SER A 100 -3.33 -8.34 -25.53
N ILE A 101 -3.34 -8.01 -24.21
CA ILE A 101 -2.20 -8.34 -23.33
C ILE A 101 -1.99 -9.85 -23.17
N ARG A 102 -3.07 -10.65 -23.14
CA ARG A 102 -2.98 -12.12 -23.07
C ARG A 102 -2.50 -12.71 -24.38
N ASP A 103 -2.99 -12.23 -25.50
CA ASP A 103 -2.58 -12.64 -26.83
C ASP A 103 -1.09 -12.36 -27.06
N ASN A 104 -0.58 -11.24 -26.52
CA ASN A 104 0.83 -10.87 -26.55
C ASN A 104 1.68 -11.54 -25.46
N GLY A 105 1.10 -12.38 -24.61
CA GLY A 105 1.80 -13.02 -23.48
C GLY A 105 2.42 -12.01 -22.52
N TYR A 106 1.76 -10.87 -22.29
CA TYR A 106 2.21 -9.77 -21.45
C TYR A 106 3.55 -9.13 -21.89
N ARG A 107 3.87 -9.21 -23.17
CA ARG A 107 5.10 -8.65 -23.77
C ARG A 107 4.76 -7.62 -24.82
N ASN A 108 5.74 -6.75 -25.10
CA ASN A 108 5.62 -5.69 -26.13
C ASN A 108 4.36 -4.82 -25.96
N LEU A 109 4.04 -4.50 -24.71
CA LEU A 109 2.87 -3.68 -24.37
C LEU A 109 3.06 -2.25 -24.88
N SER A 110 1.97 -1.62 -25.31
CA SER A 110 1.92 -0.25 -25.81
C SER A 110 1.51 0.73 -24.70
N PRO A 111 2.44 1.44 -24.03
CA PRO A 111 2.05 2.48 -23.09
C PRO A 111 1.31 3.62 -23.80
N ILE A 112 0.38 4.29 -23.12
CA ILE A 112 -0.38 5.43 -23.71
C ILE A 112 0.50 6.62 -24.07
N THR A 113 1.71 6.72 -23.50
CA THR A 113 2.72 7.70 -23.92
C THR A 113 4.07 7.04 -24.05
N PRO A 114 4.83 7.34 -25.12
CA PRO A 114 6.19 6.84 -25.29
C PRO A 114 7.18 7.66 -24.45
N GLY A 115 8.30 7.04 -24.12
CA GLY A 115 9.44 7.69 -23.48
C GLY A 115 9.30 7.90 -21.99
N ASN A 116 10.37 8.40 -21.39
CA ASN A 116 10.54 8.49 -19.94
C ASN A 116 10.55 9.97 -19.52
N PHE A 117 9.40 10.63 -19.54
CA PHE A 117 9.25 12.08 -19.34
C PHE A 117 8.39 12.37 -18.10
N GLY A 118 8.91 12.09 -16.91
CA GLY A 118 8.26 12.48 -15.65
C GLY A 118 8.07 14.00 -15.55
N TYR A 119 6.96 14.41 -14.95
CA TYR A 119 6.58 15.81 -14.73
C TYR A 119 6.49 16.67 -16.00
N SER A 120 6.33 16.05 -17.16
CA SER A 120 6.30 16.75 -18.44
C SER A 120 5.01 17.50 -18.68
N VAL A 121 5.08 18.82 -18.70
CA VAL A 121 3.94 19.68 -19.06
C VAL A 121 3.45 19.38 -20.48
N LEU A 122 4.34 19.03 -21.41
CA LEU A 122 3.96 18.64 -22.78
C LEU A 122 3.10 17.37 -22.75
N ARG A 123 3.47 16.34 -21.98
CA ARG A 123 2.69 15.09 -21.86
C ARG A 123 1.34 15.33 -21.21
N THR A 124 1.31 16.05 -20.11
CA THR A 124 0.07 16.44 -19.43
C THR A 124 -0.83 17.25 -20.34
N SER A 125 -0.27 18.20 -21.11
CA SER A 125 -1.05 19.02 -22.06
C SER A 125 -1.59 18.21 -23.24
N ALA A 126 -0.79 17.27 -23.77
CA ALA A 126 -1.23 16.41 -24.87
C ALA A 126 -2.36 15.45 -24.45
N LEU A 127 -2.40 15.05 -23.18
CA LEU A 127 -3.44 14.20 -22.59
C LEU A 127 -4.43 15.00 -21.71
N GLY A 128 -4.58 16.30 -21.95
CA GLY A 128 -5.35 17.19 -21.08
C GLY A 128 -6.83 16.80 -20.90
N ASN A 129 -7.43 16.26 -21.94
CA ASN A 129 -8.81 15.76 -21.87
C ASN A 129 -8.92 14.52 -20.97
N GLU A 130 -8.02 13.55 -21.21
CA GLU A 130 -7.96 12.30 -20.45
C GLU A 130 -7.71 12.56 -18.96
N PHE A 131 -6.80 13.49 -18.63
CA PHE A 131 -6.57 13.90 -17.26
C PHE A 131 -7.81 14.53 -16.61
N THR A 132 -8.45 15.47 -17.33
CA THR A 132 -9.64 16.16 -16.82
C THR A 132 -10.81 15.20 -16.64
N GLU A 133 -11.06 14.32 -17.61
CA GLU A 133 -12.14 13.34 -17.55
C GLU A 133 -11.91 12.34 -16.42
N PHE A 134 -10.69 11.87 -16.23
CA PHE A 134 -10.35 10.94 -15.15
C PHE A 134 -10.48 11.59 -13.77
N MET A 135 -10.02 12.83 -13.60
CA MET A 135 -10.20 13.57 -12.33
C MET A 135 -11.68 13.79 -12.02
N ASN A 136 -12.48 14.16 -13.02
CA ASN A 136 -13.94 14.32 -12.86
C ASN A 136 -14.61 12.97 -12.50
N TYR A 137 -14.19 11.89 -13.15
CA TYR A 137 -14.67 10.55 -12.79
C TYR A 137 -14.37 10.20 -11.34
N CYS A 138 -13.12 10.42 -10.89
CA CYS A 138 -12.72 10.18 -9.50
C CYS A 138 -13.54 11.02 -8.52
N ALA A 139 -13.79 12.31 -8.82
CA ALA A 139 -14.62 13.17 -7.99
C ALA A 139 -16.06 12.66 -7.91
N ASN A 140 -16.63 12.18 -9.01
CA ASN A 140 -18.00 11.65 -9.06
C ASN A 140 -18.21 10.38 -8.22
N ILE A 141 -17.16 9.60 -7.99
CA ILE A 141 -17.18 8.42 -7.10
C ILE A 141 -16.65 8.72 -5.70
N ASP A 142 -16.57 10.00 -5.33
CA ASP A 142 -16.07 10.47 -4.04
C ASP A 142 -14.59 10.07 -3.73
N CYS A 143 -13.78 9.95 -4.79
CA CYS A 143 -12.32 9.71 -4.72
C CYS A 143 -11.56 10.93 -5.27
N GLU A 144 -11.83 12.11 -4.74
CA GLU A 144 -11.25 13.37 -5.17
C GLU A 144 -9.72 13.34 -5.17
N LEU A 145 -9.12 13.83 -6.26
CA LEU A 145 -7.68 13.94 -6.42
C LEU A 145 -7.22 15.37 -6.17
N GLU A 146 -6.21 15.55 -5.30
CA GLU A 146 -5.51 16.83 -5.12
C GLU A 146 -4.52 17.08 -6.26
N GLY A 147 -4.00 16.02 -6.88
CA GLY A 147 -3.06 16.10 -7.99
C GLY A 147 -3.09 14.86 -8.88
N LEU A 148 -2.80 15.08 -10.15
CA LEU A 148 -2.60 14.02 -11.14
C LEU A 148 -1.56 14.50 -12.14
N HIS A 149 -0.49 13.74 -12.34
CA HIS A 149 0.58 14.09 -13.28
C HIS A 149 1.22 12.84 -13.91
N CYS A 150 2.00 13.08 -14.99
CA CYS A 150 2.85 12.03 -15.54
C CYS A 150 4.06 11.84 -14.63
N GLU A 151 4.36 10.61 -14.26
CA GLU A 151 5.53 10.23 -13.49
C GLU A 151 6.61 9.57 -14.38
N THR A 152 7.73 9.16 -13.78
CA THR A 152 8.89 8.63 -14.50
C THR A 152 8.62 7.25 -15.09
N GLY A 153 8.46 7.18 -16.38
CA GLY A 153 8.18 5.96 -17.15
C GLY A 153 7.21 6.20 -18.30
N PRO A 154 7.16 5.31 -19.30
CA PRO A 154 6.20 5.42 -20.40
C PRO A 154 4.80 5.07 -19.91
N GLY A 155 3.85 6.00 -20.06
CA GLY A 155 2.44 5.78 -19.68
C GLY A 155 2.17 5.72 -18.19
N VAL A 156 3.09 6.18 -17.34
CA VAL A 156 2.88 6.20 -15.89
C VAL A 156 2.24 7.51 -15.44
N TRP A 157 1.24 7.37 -14.58
CA TRP A 157 0.57 8.47 -13.90
C TRP A 157 0.72 8.32 -12.39
N GLU A 158 0.80 9.45 -11.68
CA GLU A 158 0.70 9.51 -10.23
C GLU A 158 -0.51 10.33 -9.83
N ALA A 159 -1.34 9.73 -8.97
CA ALA A 159 -2.53 10.34 -8.41
C ALA A 159 -2.39 10.53 -6.90
N ALA A 160 -2.40 11.78 -6.45
CA ALA A 160 -2.49 12.14 -5.04
C ALA A 160 -3.97 12.27 -4.65
N LEU A 161 -4.46 11.37 -3.81
CA LEU A 161 -5.83 11.39 -3.30
C LEU A 161 -5.96 12.46 -2.20
N ALA A 162 -7.08 13.18 -2.21
CA ALA A 162 -7.38 14.16 -1.17
C ALA A 162 -7.34 13.52 0.22
N SER A 163 -6.58 14.12 1.12
CA SER A 163 -6.40 13.60 2.47
C SER A 163 -7.71 13.61 3.27
N LYS A 164 -8.00 12.53 3.99
CA LYS A 164 -9.23 12.33 4.75
C LYS A 164 -8.96 11.78 6.16
N SER A 165 -10.01 11.69 6.97
CA SER A 165 -9.97 10.98 8.25
C SER A 165 -9.55 9.52 8.05
N GLY A 166 -8.89 8.94 9.04
CA GLY A 166 -8.17 7.67 8.92
C GLY A 166 -8.85 6.59 8.09
N LEU A 167 -10.04 6.13 8.49
CA LEU A 167 -10.70 5.01 7.81
C LEU A 167 -11.21 5.40 6.41
N GLU A 168 -11.74 6.60 6.27
CA GLU A 168 -12.25 7.14 5.00
C GLU A 168 -11.14 7.25 3.94
N ALA A 169 -9.92 7.59 4.34
CA ALA A 169 -8.78 7.66 3.41
C ALA A 169 -8.50 6.30 2.76
N ALA A 170 -8.52 5.22 3.55
CA ALA A 170 -8.32 3.86 3.03
C ALA A 170 -9.53 3.37 2.20
N ASP A 171 -10.75 3.74 2.57
CA ASP A 171 -11.96 3.47 1.79
C ASP A 171 -11.83 4.07 0.38
N ARG A 172 -11.49 5.36 0.29
CA ARG A 172 -11.29 6.06 -0.99
C ARG A 172 -10.13 5.48 -1.80
N ALA A 173 -9.02 5.13 -1.16
CA ALA A 173 -7.89 4.49 -1.81
C ALA A 173 -8.25 3.12 -2.41
N SER A 174 -9.07 2.32 -1.72
CA SER A 174 -9.58 1.04 -2.21
C SER A 174 -10.50 1.21 -3.42
N LEU A 175 -11.42 2.17 -3.35
CA LEU A 175 -12.31 2.52 -4.45
C LEU A 175 -11.53 3.03 -5.66
N PHE A 176 -10.59 3.95 -5.45
CA PHE A 176 -9.74 4.50 -6.51
C PHE A 176 -9.04 3.39 -7.30
N LYS A 177 -8.33 2.47 -6.62
CA LYS A 177 -7.62 1.37 -7.30
C LYS A 177 -8.55 0.45 -8.09
N THR A 178 -9.76 0.22 -7.59
CA THR A 178 -10.74 -0.62 -8.26
C THR A 178 -11.34 0.08 -9.48
N PHE A 179 -11.86 1.27 -9.28
CA PHE A 179 -12.61 1.98 -10.31
C PHE A 179 -11.73 2.65 -11.36
N ALA A 180 -10.49 3.02 -11.04
CA ALA A 180 -9.52 3.43 -12.06
C ALA A 180 -9.33 2.33 -13.12
N LYS A 181 -9.17 1.07 -12.71
CA LYS A 181 -9.06 -0.06 -13.65
C LYS A 181 -10.32 -0.19 -14.51
N GLY A 182 -11.51 -0.09 -13.91
CA GLY A 182 -12.79 -0.13 -14.64
C GLY A 182 -12.92 1.02 -15.64
N TYR A 183 -12.58 2.26 -15.22
CA TYR A 183 -12.58 3.45 -16.07
C TYR A 183 -11.75 3.26 -17.34
N PHE A 184 -10.50 2.81 -17.21
CA PHE A 184 -9.62 2.60 -18.35
C PHE A 184 -10.06 1.44 -19.23
N GLN A 185 -10.54 0.33 -18.65
CA GLN A 185 -11.05 -0.81 -19.45
C GLN A 185 -12.26 -0.43 -20.33
N ARG A 186 -13.18 0.38 -19.82
CA ARG A 186 -14.33 0.88 -20.62
C ARG A 186 -13.89 1.77 -21.80
N ARG A 187 -12.68 2.30 -21.72
CA ARG A 187 -12.05 3.14 -22.78
C ARG A 187 -11.03 2.38 -23.62
N HIS A 188 -11.09 1.05 -23.59
CA HIS A 188 -10.15 0.15 -24.29
C HIS A 188 -8.67 0.35 -23.92
N MET A 189 -8.42 0.82 -22.72
CA MET A 189 -7.10 0.96 -22.10
C MET A 189 -7.00 0.05 -20.89
N LEU A 190 -5.79 -0.16 -20.37
CA LEU A 190 -5.57 -0.98 -19.20
C LEU A 190 -4.67 -0.26 -18.20
N ALA A 191 -5.18 -0.03 -16.99
CA ALA A 191 -4.40 0.46 -15.87
C ALA A 191 -3.90 -0.70 -15.00
N THR A 192 -2.63 -0.64 -14.59
CA THR A 192 -2.06 -1.60 -13.65
C THR A 192 -1.42 -0.92 -12.46
N PHE A 193 -1.67 -1.47 -11.27
CA PHE A 193 -1.03 -1.14 -9.99
C PHE A 193 -0.01 -2.21 -9.57
N MET A 194 0.46 -3.02 -10.50
CA MET A 194 1.51 -4.00 -10.26
C MET A 194 2.78 -3.29 -9.79
N ALA A 195 3.43 -3.77 -8.72
CA ALA A 195 4.56 -3.05 -8.13
C ALA A 195 5.73 -2.81 -9.09
N LYS A 196 5.96 -3.72 -10.05
CA LYS A 196 6.96 -3.57 -11.11
C LYS A 196 6.60 -4.44 -12.31
N TRP A 197 6.25 -3.84 -13.43
CA TRP A 197 5.87 -4.56 -14.63
C TRP A 197 7.03 -4.81 -15.63
N SER A 198 8.10 -4.00 -15.53
CA SER A 198 9.30 -4.12 -16.37
C SER A 198 10.54 -3.79 -15.55
N MET A 199 11.65 -4.44 -15.86
CA MET A 199 12.96 -4.14 -15.27
C MET A 199 13.60 -2.86 -15.86
N ASP A 200 13.10 -2.39 -17.01
CA ASP A 200 13.64 -1.20 -17.70
C ASP A 200 13.14 0.12 -17.10
N TYR A 201 12.09 0.08 -16.28
CA TYR A 201 11.44 1.26 -15.73
C TYR A 201 11.36 1.20 -14.20
N PRO A 202 11.16 2.33 -13.50
CA PRO A 202 10.89 2.34 -12.06
C PRO A 202 9.67 1.47 -11.69
N GLY A 203 9.62 1.04 -10.44
CA GLY A 203 8.43 0.39 -9.88
C GLY A 203 7.37 1.43 -9.51
N GLN A 204 6.20 0.94 -9.09
CA GLN A 204 5.05 1.75 -8.73
C GLN A 204 4.84 1.78 -7.23
N SER A 205 4.81 3.00 -6.69
CA SER A 205 4.65 3.26 -5.26
C SER A 205 3.19 3.45 -4.88
N GLY A 206 2.88 3.11 -3.62
CA GLY A 206 1.70 3.55 -2.91
C GLY A 206 2.14 4.26 -1.65
N HIS A 207 2.55 5.53 -1.76
CA HIS A 207 3.01 6.29 -0.61
C HIS A 207 1.84 6.64 0.30
N LEU A 208 2.10 6.68 1.60
CA LEU A 208 1.10 7.01 2.60
C LEU A 208 1.57 8.20 3.44
N HIS A 209 0.83 9.29 3.40
CA HIS A 209 1.03 10.46 4.24
C HIS A 209 0.15 10.40 5.47
N LEU A 210 0.72 10.69 6.64
CA LEU A 210 0.05 10.58 7.94
C LEU A 210 0.34 11.80 8.81
N SER A 211 -0.70 12.33 9.42
CA SER A 211 -0.61 13.25 10.56
C SER A 211 -1.60 12.82 11.65
N LEU A 212 -1.26 13.15 12.89
CA LEU A 212 -2.08 12.88 14.06
C LEU A 212 -2.42 14.18 14.76
N SER A 213 -3.66 14.29 15.24
CA SER A 213 -4.11 15.43 16.03
C SER A 213 -4.65 14.96 17.39
N ASP A 214 -4.54 15.82 18.41
CA ASP A 214 -5.16 15.63 19.71
C ASP A 214 -6.67 15.91 19.70
N ALA A 215 -7.29 15.88 20.88
CA ALA A 215 -8.72 16.12 21.05
C ALA A 215 -9.13 17.58 20.72
N GLU A 216 -8.20 18.52 20.80
CA GLU A 216 -8.37 19.93 20.44
C GLU A 216 -8.13 20.19 18.95
N GLY A 217 -7.78 19.15 18.17
CA GLY A 217 -7.50 19.21 16.74
C GLY A 217 -6.10 19.76 16.41
N GLN A 218 -5.20 19.87 17.41
CA GLN A 218 -3.84 20.32 17.19
C GLN A 218 -2.98 19.18 16.67
N ASN A 219 -2.19 19.43 15.64
CA ASN A 219 -1.26 18.45 15.09
C ASN A 219 -0.15 18.14 16.09
N ILE A 220 -0.17 16.91 16.65
CA ILE A 220 0.80 16.49 17.67
C ILE A 220 2.22 16.25 17.12
N PHE A 221 2.39 16.27 15.79
CA PHE A 221 3.70 16.15 15.15
C PHE A 221 4.43 17.49 15.05
N TYR A 222 3.70 18.61 15.19
CA TYR A 222 4.27 19.93 15.07
C TYR A 222 4.69 20.51 16.42
N ASP A 223 5.92 21.03 16.48
CA ASP A 223 6.42 21.89 17.55
C ASP A 223 7.34 22.95 16.93
N GLY A 224 6.86 24.19 16.83
CA GLY A 224 7.60 25.29 16.21
C GLY A 224 8.90 25.70 16.94
N ALA A 225 9.15 25.20 18.14
CA ALA A 225 10.41 25.43 18.88
C ALA A 225 11.49 24.39 18.53
N GLU A 226 11.12 23.26 17.93
CA GLU A 226 12.02 22.16 17.62
C GLU A 226 12.56 22.25 16.17
N PRO A 227 13.76 21.69 15.91
CA PRO A 227 14.30 21.60 14.56
C PRO A 227 13.34 20.91 13.58
N ALA A 228 13.17 21.47 12.39
CA ALA A 228 12.22 21.01 11.38
C ALA A 228 10.75 20.93 11.86
N GLY A 229 10.38 21.65 12.92
CA GLY A 229 9.07 21.58 13.54
C GLY A 229 8.72 20.20 14.13
N MET A 230 9.68 19.33 14.34
CA MET A 230 9.49 17.93 14.68
C MET A 230 9.31 17.72 16.18
N SER A 231 8.09 17.54 16.65
CA SER A 231 7.78 17.30 18.06
C SER A 231 8.40 16.02 18.61
N VAL A 232 8.49 15.89 19.92
CA VAL A 232 8.92 14.65 20.60
C VAL A 232 8.01 13.47 20.22
N LYS A 233 6.68 13.69 20.11
CA LYS A 233 5.73 12.65 19.69
C LYS A 233 5.99 12.18 18.26
N MET A 234 6.31 13.09 17.36
CA MET A 234 6.70 12.73 15.99
C MET A 234 7.98 11.88 15.96
N ARG A 235 8.97 12.22 16.78
CA ARG A 235 10.22 11.40 16.90
C ARG A 235 9.90 9.99 17.36
N HIS A 236 9.03 9.82 18.35
CA HIS A 236 8.59 8.51 18.82
C HIS A 236 7.83 7.73 17.72
N ALA A 237 6.99 8.40 16.94
CA ALA A 237 6.27 7.79 15.82
C ALA A 237 7.24 7.34 14.71
N VAL A 238 8.23 8.15 14.34
CA VAL A 238 9.30 7.78 13.39
C VAL A 238 10.10 6.59 13.89
N ALA A 239 10.48 6.57 15.18
CA ALA A 239 11.18 5.45 15.79
C ALA A 239 10.36 4.15 15.74
N GLY A 240 9.05 4.25 15.96
CA GLY A 240 8.13 3.12 15.83
C GLY A 240 8.10 2.58 14.39
N LEU A 241 7.99 3.46 13.40
CA LEU A 241 8.05 3.07 11.98
C LEU A 241 9.39 2.41 11.65
N GLN A 242 10.52 3.02 12.05
CA GLN A 242 11.85 2.47 11.81
C GLN A 242 11.99 1.05 12.39
N ARG A 243 11.48 0.84 13.60
CA ARG A 243 11.61 -0.45 14.29
C ARG A 243 10.67 -1.53 13.78
N TYR A 244 9.43 -1.19 13.41
CA TYR A 244 8.38 -2.19 13.16
C TYR A 244 8.00 -2.34 11.68
N LEU A 245 8.29 -1.40 10.78
CA LEU A 245 8.04 -1.60 9.35
C LEU A 245 8.72 -2.85 8.78
N PRO A 246 9.97 -3.19 9.18
CA PRO A 246 10.58 -4.43 8.73
C PRO A 246 9.85 -5.71 9.19
N GLU A 247 9.19 -5.68 10.34
CA GLU A 247 8.37 -6.80 10.83
C GLU A 247 7.00 -6.86 10.12
N PHE A 248 6.48 -5.71 9.67
CA PHE A 248 5.17 -5.59 9.03
C PHE A 248 5.25 -5.52 7.49
N LEU A 249 6.43 -5.71 6.92
CA LEU A 249 6.68 -5.51 5.49
C LEU A 249 5.73 -6.30 4.58
N ALA A 250 5.34 -7.51 4.97
CA ALA A 250 4.40 -8.32 4.20
C ALA A 250 3.03 -7.65 3.96
N LEU A 251 2.63 -6.67 4.80
CA LEU A 251 1.42 -5.88 4.60
C LEU A 251 1.61 -4.73 3.59
N LEU A 252 2.86 -4.28 3.38
CA LEU A 252 3.23 -3.18 2.49
C LEU A 252 3.76 -3.67 1.14
N ALA A 253 4.32 -4.88 1.11
CA ALA A 253 4.88 -5.56 -0.06
C ALA A 253 4.32 -7.00 -0.14
N PRO A 254 3.03 -7.16 -0.54
CA PRO A 254 2.31 -8.41 -0.32
C PRO A 254 2.46 -9.46 -1.42
N THR A 255 3.14 -9.15 -2.53
CA THR A 255 3.28 -10.06 -3.67
C THR A 255 4.75 -10.40 -3.92
N VAL A 256 5.03 -11.49 -4.65
CA VAL A 256 6.40 -11.79 -5.11
C VAL A 256 6.95 -10.62 -5.93
N ASN A 257 6.11 -10.00 -6.73
CA ASN A 257 6.47 -8.87 -7.58
C ASN A 257 6.84 -7.61 -6.77
N SER A 258 6.29 -7.40 -5.59
CA SER A 258 6.64 -6.25 -4.73
C SER A 258 8.15 -6.17 -4.45
N TYR A 259 8.82 -7.33 -4.33
CA TYR A 259 10.27 -7.41 -4.02
C TYR A 259 11.16 -7.11 -5.23
N THR A 260 10.64 -7.14 -6.44
CA THR A 260 11.36 -6.66 -7.64
C THR A 260 11.40 -5.14 -7.71
N ARG A 261 10.50 -4.45 -6.97
CA ARG A 261 10.54 -2.99 -6.79
C ARG A 261 11.54 -2.58 -5.70
N LEU A 262 11.62 -3.33 -4.60
CA LEU A 262 12.46 -3.01 -3.44
C LEU A 262 13.93 -3.33 -3.71
N VAL A 263 14.57 -2.53 -4.57
CA VAL A 263 15.98 -2.68 -4.95
C VAL A 263 16.73 -1.36 -4.81
N LYS A 264 18.00 -1.41 -4.37
CA LYS A 264 18.84 -0.22 -4.16
C LYS A 264 18.90 0.65 -5.42
N GLY A 265 18.69 1.96 -5.27
CA GLY A 265 18.79 2.93 -6.37
C GLY A 265 17.56 3.02 -7.29
N ALA A 266 16.48 2.31 -6.99
CA ALA A 266 15.26 2.30 -7.80
C ALA A 266 14.10 3.12 -7.18
N TRP A 267 14.40 4.16 -6.43
CA TRP A 267 13.45 5.04 -5.71
C TRP A 267 12.53 4.30 -4.73
N ALA A 268 12.88 3.06 -4.39
CA ALA A 268 12.20 2.25 -3.40
C ALA A 268 13.19 1.85 -2.29
N PRO A 269 12.85 2.06 -1.01
CA PRO A 269 13.76 1.80 0.10
C PRO A 269 13.94 0.30 0.34
N THR A 270 15.14 -0.12 0.73
CA THR A 270 15.50 -1.50 1.08
C THR A 270 15.80 -1.68 2.57
N ALA A 271 15.76 -0.57 3.35
CA ALA A 271 15.86 -0.58 4.80
C ALA A 271 14.99 0.53 5.41
N ALA A 272 14.67 0.42 6.70
CA ALA A 272 13.85 1.36 7.44
C ALA A 272 14.64 2.63 7.84
N THR A 273 15.24 3.28 6.85
CA THR A 273 15.89 4.59 6.99
C THR A 273 14.87 5.70 7.15
N TRP A 274 15.25 6.79 7.79
CA TRP A 274 14.43 7.99 7.85
C TRP A 274 15.26 9.26 7.61
N GLY A 275 14.59 10.31 7.16
CA GLY A 275 15.24 11.60 6.96
C GLY A 275 14.25 12.73 6.76
N ILE A 276 14.72 13.97 6.99
CA ILE A 276 13.95 15.18 6.77
C ILE A 276 14.04 15.55 5.29
N GLU A 277 12.88 15.68 4.61
CA GLU A 277 12.79 15.93 3.17
C GLU A 277 13.58 14.94 2.29
N ASN A 278 13.88 13.74 2.80
CA ASN A 278 14.71 12.77 2.10
C ASN A 278 13.85 11.73 1.34
N ARG A 279 13.77 11.87 0.01
CA ARG A 279 13.00 10.97 -0.88
C ARG A 279 13.68 9.62 -1.13
N THR A 280 14.93 9.41 -0.69
CA THR A 280 15.62 8.11 -0.77
C THR A 280 15.38 7.24 0.47
N ALA A 281 14.84 7.82 1.55
CA ALA A 281 14.54 7.12 2.80
C ALA A 281 13.17 6.42 2.75
N ALA A 282 13.00 5.40 3.60
CA ALA A 282 11.72 4.70 3.78
C ALA A 282 10.67 5.56 4.50
N ILE A 283 11.13 6.42 5.40
CA ILE A 283 10.31 7.31 6.22
C ILE A 283 10.80 8.73 5.99
N ARG A 284 9.98 9.53 5.31
CA ARG A 284 10.28 10.93 5.06
C ARG A 284 9.48 11.81 6.02
N VAL A 285 10.17 12.56 6.85
CA VAL A 285 9.58 13.66 7.61
C VAL A 285 9.41 14.86 6.67
N ILE A 286 8.19 15.34 6.54
CA ILE A 286 7.88 16.54 5.74
C ILE A 286 7.60 17.69 6.71
N PRO A 287 8.54 18.61 6.85
CA PRO A 287 8.37 19.79 7.68
C PRO A 287 7.25 20.69 7.15
N GLY A 288 6.55 21.33 8.08
CA GLY A 288 5.50 22.26 7.76
C GLY A 288 5.10 23.08 8.98
N ASP A 289 3.90 23.59 8.97
CA ASP A 289 3.26 24.22 10.11
C ASP A 289 2.29 23.25 10.83
N GLN A 290 1.51 23.76 11.76
CA GLN A 290 0.51 22.95 12.48
C GLN A 290 -0.55 22.28 11.59
N TYR A 291 -0.67 22.66 10.30
CA TYR A 291 -1.65 22.10 9.36
C TYR A 291 -1.02 21.13 8.35
N SER A 292 0.30 21.18 8.19
CA SER A 292 0.99 20.49 7.09
C SER A 292 2.13 19.55 7.53
N GLN A 293 2.59 19.63 8.80
CA GLN A 293 3.59 18.73 9.36
C GLN A 293 3.09 17.27 9.30
N ARG A 294 3.86 16.39 8.65
CA ARG A 294 3.42 15.00 8.44
C ARG A 294 4.59 14.05 8.19
N ILE A 295 4.30 12.76 8.26
CA ILE A 295 5.22 11.67 7.89
C ILE A 295 4.72 11.04 6.60
N GLU A 296 5.63 10.79 5.66
CA GLU A 296 5.39 9.99 4.46
C GLU A 296 6.07 8.62 4.63
N VAL A 297 5.30 7.55 4.50
CA VAL A 297 5.78 6.16 4.47
C VAL A 297 5.90 5.73 3.00
N ARG A 298 7.14 5.50 2.54
CA ARG A 298 7.48 5.32 1.12
C ARG A 298 7.68 3.85 0.70
N VAL A 299 7.60 2.94 1.64
CA VAL A 299 7.88 1.50 1.43
C VAL A 299 6.75 0.79 0.68
N GLY A 300 5.50 1.23 0.87
CA GLY A 300 4.34 0.58 0.27
C GLY A 300 4.37 0.56 -1.26
N GLY A 301 4.09 -0.60 -1.85
CA GLY A 301 3.84 -0.73 -3.28
C GLY A 301 2.42 -0.35 -3.66
N ALA A 302 2.20 0.06 -4.91
CA ALA A 302 0.86 0.33 -5.43
C ALA A 302 -0.04 -0.92 -5.42
N ASP A 303 0.53 -2.11 -5.40
CA ASP A 303 -0.15 -3.40 -5.31
C ASP A 303 -0.74 -3.71 -3.92
N ALA A 304 -0.25 -3.05 -2.86
CA ALA A 304 -0.67 -3.33 -1.50
C ALA A 304 -2.11 -2.91 -1.19
N ASN A 305 -2.72 -3.57 -0.20
CA ASN A 305 -4.07 -3.25 0.28
C ASN A 305 -4.03 -1.99 1.15
N PRO A 306 -4.76 -0.90 0.82
CA PRO A 306 -4.66 0.37 1.52
C PRO A 306 -5.04 0.29 3.00
N TYR A 307 -6.01 -0.53 3.38
CA TYR A 307 -6.37 -0.72 4.78
C TYR A 307 -5.21 -1.33 5.58
N LEU A 308 -4.53 -2.33 5.02
CA LEU A 308 -3.42 -3.00 5.69
C LEU A 308 -2.15 -2.15 5.74
N VAL A 309 -1.86 -1.40 4.68
CA VAL A 309 -0.74 -0.44 4.65
C VAL A 309 -0.91 0.61 5.73
N GLN A 310 -2.08 1.22 5.82
CA GLN A 310 -2.36 2.25 6.81
C GLN A 310 -2.38 1.68 8.23
N ALA A 311 -2.97 0.49 8.43
CA ALA A 311 -2.97 -0.18 9.73
C ALA A 311 -1.55 -0.51 10.20
N ALA A 312 -0.68 -1.00 9.30
CA ALA A 312 0.72 -1.30 9.62
C ALA A 312 1.51 -0.05 10.04
N ALA A 313 1.37 1.04 9.28
CA ALA A 313 2.04 2.29 9.59
C ALA A 313 1.56 2.89 10.94
N LEU A 314 0.25 2.96 11.15
CA LEU A 314 -0.33 3.50 12.39
C LEU A 314 -0.01 2.63 13.61
N ALA A 315 -0.05 1.30 13.49
CA ALA A 315 0.34 0.38 14.55
C ALA A 315 1.81 0.56 14.95
N ALA A 316 2.70 0.68 13.96
CA ALA A 316 4.12 0.94 14.22
C ALA A 316 4.33 2.27 14.96
N MET A 317 3.65 3.35 14.50
CA MET A 317 3.72 4.67 15.13
C MET A 317 3.18 4.64 16.57
N ASP A 318 2.04 3.99 16.80
CA ASP A 318 1.42 3.86 18.12
C ASP A 318 2.35 3.14 19.11
N ILE A 319 2.94 2.02 18.70
CA ILE A 319 3.92 1.31 19.54
C ILE A 319 5.10 2.23 19.88
N GLY A 320 5.63 2.96 18.89
CA GLY A 320 6.73 3.89 19.09
C GLY A 320 6.40 4.99 20.10
N MET A 321 5.21 5.58 20.00
CA MET A 321 4.74 6.63 20.91
C MET A 321 4.48 6.08 22.33
N ARG A 322 3.80 4.94 22.47
CA ARG A 322 3.53 4.32 23.77
C ARG A 322 4.80 3.89 24.49
N LYS A 323 5.80 3.37 23.76
CA LYS A 323 7.09 2.94 24.31
C LYS A 323 8.11 4.06 24.39
N GLN A 324 7.78 5.26 23.92
CA GLN A 324 8.67 6.42 23.86
C GLN A 324 10.03 6.09 23.20
N LEU A 325 9.98 5.36 22.09
CA LEU A 325 11.19 4.99 21.35
C LEU A 325 11.84 6.23 20.73
N LEU A 326 13.15 6.18 20.60
CA LEU A 326 13.89 7.22 19.88
C LEU A 326 14.43 6.64 18.57
N PRO A 327 14.34 7.40 17.46
CA PRO A 327 14.91 6.96 16.20
C PRO A 327 16.44 7.10 16.22
N ASP A 328 17.11 6.40 15.31
CA ASP A 328 18.51 6.68 14.98
C ASP A 328 18.64 8.11 14.41
N GLU A 329 19.89 8.55 14.15
CA GLU A 329 20.12 9.83 13.49
C GLU A 329 19.49 9.87 12.08
N PRO A 330 18.93 11.01 11.65
CA PRO A 330 18.35 11.13 10.31
C PRO A 330 19.45 11.00 9.25
N VAL A 331 19.12 10.26 8.18
CA VAL A 331 20.02 10.15 7.03
C VAL A 331 20.09 11.46 6.27
N LEU A 332 21.31 11.99 6.16
CA LEU A 332 21.63 13.13 5.32
C LEU A 332 22.18 12.64 3.98
N GLY A 333 21.51 12.98 2.88
CA GLY A 333 21.91 12.54 1.54
C GLY A 333 21.33 11.20 1.12
N ASN A 334 22.14 10.34 0.48
CA ASN A 334 21.66 9.11 -0.14
C ASN A 334 21.43 7.99 0.91
N ALA A 335 20.18 7.66 1.17
CA ALA A 335 19.84 6.64 2.16
C ALA A 335 20.30 5.22 1.77
N TYR A 336 20.48 4.93 0.48
CA TYR A 336 21.01 3.64 0.03
C TYR A 336 22.49 3.39 0.41
N GLU A 337 23.26 4.47 0.57
CA GLU A 337 24.64 4.38 1.04
C GLU A 337 24.70 4.20 2.57
N ALA A 338 23.75 4.79 3.29
CA ALA A 338 23.67 4.67 4.74
C ALA A 338 23.14 3.31 5.23
N GLU A 339 22.51 2.50 4.36
CA GLU A 339 21.94 1.21 4.74
C GLU A 339 22.99 0.22 5.27
N ASP A 340 24.22 0.24 4.74
CA ASP A 340 25.25 -0.73 5.09
C ASP A 340 25.72 -0.57 6.56
N ASP A 341 25.50 0.60 7.17
CA ASP A 341 25.83 0.90 8.57
C ASP A 341 24.65 0.63 9.54
N LEU A 342 23.46 0.29 9.03
CA LEU A 342 22.30 0.01 9.85
C LEU A 342 22.37 -1.37 10.52
N SER A 343 21.77 -1.46 11.71
CA SER A 343 21.53 -2.75 12.36
C SER A 343 20.69 -3.67 11.46
N PRO A 344 21.00 -4.99 11.41
CA PRO A 344 20.28 -5.94 10.55
C PRO A 344 18.77 -5.97 10.75
N GLU A 345 18.29 -5.58 11.91
CA GLU A 345 16.87 -5.53 12.25
C GLU A 345 16.09 -4.47 11.46
N PHE A 346 16.77 -3.42 10.97
CA PHE A 346 16.17 -2.36 10.17
C PHE A 346 16.12 -2.68 8.66
N HIS A 347 16.83 -3.71 8.21
CA HIS A 347 16.75 -4.14 6.81
C HIS A 347 15.43 -4.81 6.50
N PHE A 348 14.90 -4.50 5.34
CA PHE A 348 13.73 -5.20 4.80
C PHE A 348 14.11 -6.58 4.30
N ALA A 349 13.17 -7.53 4.37
CA ALA A 349 13.33 -8.82 3.74
C ALA A 349 13.45 -8.64 2.21
N SER A 350 14.27 -9.45 1.58
CA SER A 350 14.51 -9.40 0.13
C SER A 350 13.52 -10.21 -0.69
N ASP A 351 12.62 -10.97 -0.05
CA ASP A 351 11.64 -11.83 -0.69
C ASP A 351 10.38 -12.00 0.17
N LEU A 352 9.29 -12.40 -0.48
CA LEU A 352 7.98 -12.56 0.15
C LEU A 352 7.96 -13.64 1.24
N MET A 353 8.66 -14.77 1.03
CA MET A 353 8.71 -15.87 2.01
C MET A 353 9.34 -15.42 3.31
N SER A 354 10.49 -14.74 3.24
CA SER A 354 11.22 -14.22 4.39
C SER A 354 10.40 -13.15 5.13
N SER A 355 9.72 -12.29 4.39
CA SER A 355 8.85 -11.25 4.94
C SER A 355 7.64 -11.86 5.66
N ALA A 356 6.97 -12.82 5.05
CA ALA A 356 5.84 -13.52 5.66
C ALA A 356 6.22 -14.22 6.97
N ARG A 357 7.37 -14.90 6.99
CA ARG A 357 7.89 -15.55 8.20
C ARG A 357 8.27 -14.57 9.30
N ARG A 358 8.87 -13.43 8.94
CA ARG A 358 9.18 -12.36 9.89
C ARG A 358 7.90 -11.78 10.49
N PHE A 359 6.88 -11.55 9.68
CA PHE A 359 5.55 -11.10 10.13
C PHE A 359 4.89 -12.14 11.07
N ALA A 360 4.89 -13.43 10.71
CA ALA A 360 4.34 -14.50 11.54
C ALA A 360 5.04 -14.64 12.90
N ALA A 361 6.35 -14.39 12.95
CA ALA A 361 7.15 -14.46 14.17
C ALA A 361 7.01 -13.21 15.06
N SER A 362 6.52 -12.09 14.52
CA SER A 362 6.42 -10.80 15.21
C SER A 362 5.39 -10.84 16.35
N SER A 363 5.83 -10.62 17.58
CA SER A 363 4.94 -10.44 18.72
C SER A 363 4.14 -9.14 18.61
N ALA A 364 4.75 -8.09 18.06
CA ALA A 364 4.09 -6.82 17.81
C ALA A 364 2.96 -6.97 16.78
N ALA A 365 3.16 -7.73 15.71
CA ALA A 365 2.09 -8.01 14.74
C ALA A 365 0.91 -8.75 15.39
N LYS A 366 1.19 -9.77 16.21
CA LYS A 366 0.15 -10.53 16.92
C LYS A 366 -0.63 -9.65 17.91
N GLU A 367 0.06 -8.78 18.64
CA GLU A 367 -0.57 -7.81 19.54
C GLU A 367 -1.50 -6.83 18.79
N GLN A 368 -1.05 -6.30 17.66
CA GLN A 368 -1.78 -5.25 16.93
C GLN A 368 -2.89 -5.78 16.03
N PHE A 369 -2.67 -6.92 15.37
CA PHE A 369 -3.59 -7.43 14.35
C PHE A 369 -4.33 -8.71 14.78
N GLY A 370 -3.94 -9.32 15.89
CA GLY A 370 -4.47 -10.59 16.38
C GLY A 370 -3.81 -11.82 15.76
N GLU A 371 -3.65 -12.87 16.56
CA GLU A 371 -2.95 -14.11 16.16
C GLU A 371 -3.59 -14.78 14.94
N THR A 372 -4.93 -14.81 14.86
CA THR A 372 -5.67 -15.42 13.75
C THR A 372 -5.38 -14.72 12.43
N PHE A 373 -5.40 -13.37 12.42
CA PHE A 373 -5.08 -12.60 11.22
C PHE A 373 -3.63 -12.84 10.78
N VAL A 374 -2.69 -12.72 11.73
CA VAL A 374 -1.25 -12.89 11.43
C VAL A 374 -0.96 -14.27 10.88
N ALA A 375 -1.50 -15.32 11.49
CA ALA A 375 -1.29 -16.70 11.04
C ALA A 375 -1.87 -16.92 9.64
N HIS A 376 -3.11 -16.50 9.40
CA HIS A 376 -3.76 -16.64 8.09
C HIS A 376 -3.03 -15.83 7.02
N PHE A 377 -2.78 -14.55 7.26
CA PHE A 377 -2.13 -13.68 6.27
C PHE A 377 -0.73 -14.17 5.91
N ALA A 378 0.09 -14.54 6.89
CA ALA A 378 1.42 -15.09 6.63
C ALA A 378 1.34 -16.39 5.81
N MET A 379 0.42 -17.30 6.13
CA MET A 379 0.21 -18.54 5.38
C MET A 379 -0.16 -18.26 3.91
N THR A 380 -1.03 -17.27 3.64
CA THR A 380 -1.38 -16.90 2.25
C THR A 380 -0.18 -16.36 1.47
N ARG A 381 0.70 -15.59 2.13
CA ARG A 381 1.93 -15.06 1.50
C ARG A 381 2.98 -16.15 1.28
N GLU A 382 3.11 -17.09 2.21
CA GLU A 382 3.96 -18.27 2.01
C GLU A 382 3.44 -19.16 0.88
N TRP A 383 2.11 -19.32 0.74
CA TRP A 383 1.49 -20.00 -0.37
C TRP A 383 1.86 -19.34 -1.71
N GLU A 384 1.64 -18.05 -1.85
CA GLU A 384 1.99 -17.26 -3.03
C GLU A 384 3.46 -17.44 -3.44
N ALA A 385 4.38 -17.36 -2.47
CA ALA A 385 5.79 -17.56 -2.71
C ALA A 385 6.12 -19.00 -3.17
N ARG A 386 5.45 -20.03 -2.60
CA ARG A 386 5.63 -21.41 -3.04
C ARG A 386 5.11 -21.65 -4.45
N GLU A 387 3.95 -21.11 -4.79
CA GLU A 387 3.37 -21.27 -6.14
C GLU A 387 4.28 -20.59 -7.18
N TYR A 388 4.81 -19.41 -6.89
CA TYR A 388 5.81 -18.79 -7.76
C TYR A 388 7.06 -19.66 -7.96
N HIS A 389 7.59 -20.28 -6.91
CA HIS A 389 8.77 -21.16 -7.01
C HIS A 389 8.50 -22.47 -7.77
N ARG A 390 7.26 -22.84 -8.01
CA ARG A 390 6.87 -23.98 -8.86
C ARG A 390 6.80 -23.63 -10.34
N THR A 391 6.86 -22.33 -10.69
CA THR A 391 6.79 -21.89 -12.09
C THR A 391 8.14 -21.94 -12.76
N ILE A 392 8.17 -22.26 -14.05
CA ILE A 392 9.36 -22.13 -14.90
C ILE A 392 9.19 -20.84 -15.70
N ASN A 393 10.02 -19.86 -15.42
CA ASN A 393 9.98 -18.56 -16.10
C ASN A 393 10.98 -18.49 -17.26
N SER A 394 10.85 -17.45 -18.12
CA SER A 394 11.70 -17.28 -19.30
C SER A 394 13.18 -17.16 -18.94
N TRP A 395 13.54 -16.52 -17.83
CA TRP A 395 14.92 -16.38 -17.38
C TRP A 395 15.58 -17.75 -17.08
N GLN A 396 14.84 -18.69 -16.48
CA GLN A 396 15.34 -20.05 -16.23
C GLN A 396 15.55 -20.80 -17.54
N LEU A 397 14.60 -20.68 -18.49
CA LEU A 397 14.72 -21.31 -19.80
C LEU A 397 15.91 -20.77 -20.58
N GLU A 398 16.03 -19.45 -20.68
CA GLU A 398 17.14 -18.79 -21.39
C GLU A 398 18.50 -19.12 -20.76
N ARG A 399 18.56 -19.29 -19.43
CA ARG A 399 19.82 -19.52 -18.73
C ARG A 399 20.26 -20.97 -18.73
N TYR A 400 19.34 -21.91 -18.62
CA TYR A 400 19.69 -23.30 -18.32
C TYR A 400 19.38 -24.30 -19.42
N PHE A 401 18.50 -23.97 -20.37
CA PHE A 401 17.93 -24.93 -21.30
C PHE A 401 18.97 -25.66 -22.17
N GLU A 402 20.04 -24.99 -22.57
CA GLU A 402 21.06 -25.56 -23.44
C GLU A 402 22.30 -26.09 -22.70
N ILE A 403 22.53 -25.64 -21.49
CA ILE A 403 23.83 -25.87 -20.83
C ILE A 403 23.77 -26.73 -19.57
N VAL A 404 22.58 -27.11 -19.11
CA VAL A 404 22.39 -27.96 -17.92
C VAL A 404 21.71 -29.28 -18.28
#